data_d8623752ce89bfc189aafb6a1bbe7cec
#
_entry.id   d8623752ce89bfc189aafb6a1bbe7cec
#
_cell.length_a   1.000
_cell.length_b   1.000
_cell.length_c   1.000
_cell.angle_alpha   90.00
_cell.angle_beta   90.00
_cell.angle_gamma   90.00
#
_symmetry.space_group_name_H-M   'P 1'
#
loop_
_entity.id
_entity.type
_entity.pdbx_description
1 polymer ?
#
loop_
_entity_poly.entity_id
_entity_poly.type
_entity_poly.pdbx_seq_one_letter_code
_entity_poly.pdbx_strand_id
1 'polypeptide(L)'
;GSFRPKNQITRGEAAILVVKAVGTPVQTAGVHSLGSTWGNVTITSSGVTLRDTVVGGNLYITGGVDLGEITLENVTVLGEIVISGGGVSEGGDDSIVLRNVNAPKLIVDNIPNQQISIRVEGDGVIEHTSVRTDAYLDDRTPAGYGLSRIALEGEDGLSLNLAGNVKEVTNLTPKSSIGVASGHVDTINVDEKATDSTLNIASGAEVDNVNLDVATSVTGDGDIGPV
;
A
#
# COMPACT_ATOMS: atom_id res chain seq x y z
N GLY A 1 30.35 -6.19 -17.11
CA GLY A 1 30.35 -5.59 -18.45
C GLY A 1 30.42 -4.08 -18.34
N SER A 2 31.19 -3.42 -19.20
CA SER A 2 31.27 -1.96 -19.20
C SER A 2 30.03 -1.36 -19.85
N PHE A 3 29.46 -0.35 -19.23
CA PHE A 3 28.39 0.43 -19.80
C PHE A 3 28.92 1.25 -21.01
N ARG A 4 28.34 1.05 -22.18
CA ARG A 4 28.73 1.73 -23.42
C ARG A 4 27.59 2.60 -23.94
N PRO A 5 27.42 3.84 -23.44
CA PRO A 5 26.25 4.67 -23.71
C PRO A 5 26.13 5.12 -25.20
N LYS A 6 27.17 4.91 -26.02
CA LYS A 6 27.16 5.29 -27.44
C LYS A 6 26.74 4.15 -28.40
N ASN A 7 26.55 2.94 -27.91
CA ASN A 7 26.08 1.84 -28.74
C ASN A 7 24.55 1.85 -28.78
N GLN A 8 24.00 1.70 -29.96
CA GLN A 8 22.56 1.49 -30.11
C GLN A 8 22.20 0.13 -29.53
N ILE A 9 21.15 0.10 -28.72
CA ILE A 9 20.57 -1.15 -28.22
C ILE A 9 19.90 -1.90 -29.38
N THR A 10 20.18 -3.17 -29.51
CA THR A 10 19.50 -4.03 -30.48
C THR A 10 18.05 -4.31 -30.05
N ARG A 11 17.19 -4.70 -30.99
CA ARG A 11 15.80 -5.11 -30.67
C ARG A 11 15.78 -6.28 -29.68
N GLY A 12 16.74 -7.22 -29.80
CA GLY A 12 16.86 -8.35 -28.88
C GLY A 12 17.26 -7.92 -27.47
N GLU A 13 18.22 -7.02 -27.33
CA GLU A 13 18.63 -6.48 -26.02
C GLU A 13 17.52 -5.66 -25.39
N ALA A 14 16.79 -4.85 -26.19
CA ALA A 14 15.62 -4.13 -25.72
C ALA A 14 14.52 -5.08 -25.23
N ALA A 15 14.23 -6.14 -25.97
CA ALA A 15 13.26 -7.15 -25.56
C ALA A 15 13.64 -7.83 -24.24
N ILE A 16 14.93 -8.18 -24.06
CA ILE A 16 15.43 -8.78 -22.82
C ILE A 16 15.29 -7.80 -21.63
N LEU A 17 15.57 -6.51 -21.86
CA LEU A 17 15.40 -5.49 -20.80
C LEU A 17 13.93 -5.34 -20.41
N VAL A 18 13.02 -5.30 -21.38
CA VAL A 18 11.57 -5.21 -21.11
C VAL A 18 11.10 -6.45 -20.33
N VAL A 19 11.47 -7.66 -20.75
CA VAL A 19 11.09 -8.90 -20.04
C VAL A 19 11.64 -8.91 -18.60
N LYS A 20 12.88 -8.45 -18.40
CA LYS A 20 13.43 -8.35 -17.04
C LYS A 20 12.76 -7.29 -16.18
N ALA A 21 12.33 -6.18 -16.77
CA ALA A 21 11.64 -5.11 -16.07
C ALA A 21 10.20 -5.50 -15.68
N VAL A 22 9.46 -6.08 -16.62
CA VAL A 22 8.07 -6.53 -16.42
C VAL A 22 8.01 -7.80 -15.56
N GLY A 23 8.98 -8.69 -15.73
CA GLY A 23 9.01 -9.99 -15.06
C GLY A 23 7.95 -10.96 -15.59
N THR A 24 7.35 -11.76 -14.70
CA THR A 24 6.30 -12.72 -15.04
C THR A 24 4.95 -12.03 -15.07
N PRO A 25 4.28 -11.90 -16.22
CA PRO A 25 2.97 -11.24 -16.30
C PRO A 25 1.85 -12.20 -15.91
N VAL A 26 0.89 -11.69 -15.12
CA VAL A 26 -0.40 -12.31 -14.81
C VAL A 26 -1.49 -11.44 -15.42
N GLN A 27 -2.06 -11.92 -16.53
CA GLN A 27 -2.91 -11.11 -17.43
C GLN A 27 -4.35 -11.61 -17.53
N THR A 28 -4.70 -12.65 -16.78
CA THR A 28 -6.04 -13.25 -16.81
C THR A 28 -6.57 -13.43 -15.41
N ALA A 29 -7.88 -13.17 -15.23
CA ALA A 29 -8.56 -13.45 -13.99
C ALA A 29 -8.45 -14.93 -13.58
N GLY A 30 -8.61 -15.20 -12.29
CA GLY A 30 -8.56 -16.55 -11.73
C GLY A 30 -7.38 -16.75 -10.78
N VAL A 31 -7.18 -17.99 -10.37
CA VAL A 31 -6.17 -18.39 -9.38
C VAL A 31 -4.86 -18.74 -10.08
N HIS A 32 -3.79 -18.12 -9.66
CA HIS A 32 -2.43 -18.33 -10.15
C HIS A 32 -1.50 -18.69 -8.99
N SER A 33 -0.66 -19.71 -9.20
CA SER A 33 0.41 -20.09 -8.26
C SER A 33 1.69 -20.22 -9.07
N LEU A 34 2.68 -19.37 -8.79
CA LEU A 34 3.92 -19.31 -9.55
C LEU A 34 5.07 -20.03 -8.84
N GLY A 35 4.84 -20.52 -7.60
CA GLY A 35 5.90 -21.07 -6.75
C GLY A 35 6.95 -20.01 -6.43
N SER A 36 8.20 -20.23 -6.83
CA SER A 36 9.26 -19.23 -6.62
C SER A 36 9.70 -18.62 -7.95
N THR A 37 9.65 -17.29 -8.04
CA THR A 37 10.15 -16.52 -9.18
C THR A 37 11.45 -15.80 -8.80
N TRP A 38 12.41 -15.68 -9.75
CA TRP A 38 13.66 -14.96 -9.52
C TRP A 38 13.60 -13.47 -9.86
N GLY A 39 12.53 -13.03 -10.48
CA GLY A 39 12.34 -11.66 -10.94
C GLY A 39 11.02 -11.04 -10.46
N ASN A 40 10.61 -10.00 -11.15
CA ASN A 40 9.37 -9.32 -10.88
C ASN A 40 8.15 -10.16 -11.29
N VAL A 41 7.01 -9.85 -10.69
CA VAL A 41 5.69 -10.31 -11.13
C VAL A 41 4.82 -9.09 -11.39
N THR A 42 4.07 -9.09 -12.49
CA THR A 42 3.21 -7.96 -12.86
C THR A 42 1.79 -8.44 -13.12
N ILE A 43 0.84 -7.97 -12.32
CA ILE A 43 -0.59 -8.22 -12.45
C ILE A 43 -1.22 -7.07 -13.24
N THR A 44 -1.88 -7.39 -14.36
CA THR A 44 -2.45 -6.39 -15.27
C THR A 44 -3.94 -6.56 -15.51
N SER A 45 -4.59 -7.51 -14.84
CA SER A 45 -6.02 -7.81 -14.99
C SER A 45 -6.67 -7.93 -13.62
N SER A 46 -7.92 -7.50 -13.52
CA SER A 46 -8.75 -7.70 -12.34
C SER A 46 -9.18 -9.16 -12.15
N GLY A 47 -9.67 -9.50 -10.96
CA GLY A 47 -10.14 -10.84 -10.61
C GLY A 47 -9.01 -11.87 -10.46
N VAL A 48 -7.77 -11.42 -10.26
CA VAL A 48 -6.61 -12.29 -10.04
C VAL A 48 -6.50 -12.64 -8.56
N THR A 49 -6.35 -13.94 -8.27
CA THR A 49 -5.84 -14.44 -7.00
C THR A 49 -4.45 -15.02 -7.22
N LEU A 50 -3.42 -14.34 -6.75
CA LEU A 50 -2.06 -14.86 -6.71
C LEU A 50 -1.82 -15.53 -5.36
N ARG A 51 -1.50 -16.85 -5.37
CA ARG A 51 -1.30 -17.58 -4.12
C ARG A 51 -0.05 -18.43 -4.11
N ASP A 52 0.40 -18.79 -2.90
CA ASP A 52 1.50 -19.73 -2.67
C ASP A 52 2.72 -19.40 -3.52
N THR A 53 3.11 -18.12 -3.51
CA THR A 53 4.13 -17.59 -4.42
C THR A 53 5.21 -16.82 -3.66
N VAL A 54 6.48 -17.08 -4.00
CA VAL A 54 7.61 -16.26 -3.58
C VAL A 54 8.10 -15.45 -4.77
N VAL A 55 8.02 -14.13 -4.67
CA VAL A 55 8.48 -13.16 -5.68
C VAL A 55 9.89 -12.72 -5.32
N GLY A 56 10.90 -13.10 -6.10
CA GLY A 56 12.29 -12.75 -5.85
C GLY A 56 12.66 -11.30 -6.20
N GLY A 57 11.82 -10.60 -6.94
CA GLY A 57 11.90 -9.17 -7.24
C GLY A 57 10.72 -8.41 -6.67
N ASN A 58 10.20 -7.47 -7.43
CA ASN A 58 9.03 -6.66 -7.07
C ASN A 58 7.74 -7.28 -7.60
N LEU A 59 6.64 -7.03 -6.88
CA LEU A 59 5.28 -7.33 -7.34
C LEU A 59 4.57 -6.03 -7.72
N TYR A 60 4.12 -5.95 -8.97
CA TYR A 60 3.38 -4.80 -9.49
C TYR A 60 1.91 -5.15 -9.73
N ILE A 61 1.00 -4.39 -9.14
CA ILE A 61 -0.43 -4.35 -9.48
C ILE A 61 -0.64 -3.06 -10.26
N THR A 62 -0.84 -3.16 -11.56
CA THR A 62 -0.83 -2.00 -12.45
C THR A 62 -2.19 -1.34 -12.59
N GLY A 63 -2.24 -0.13 -13.15
CA GLY A 63 -3.48 0.57 -13.50
C GLY A 63 -4.41 -0.20 -14.45
N GLY A 64 -3.94 -1.27 -15.10
CA GLY A 64 -4.79 -2.15 -15.91
C GLY A 64 -5.81 -2.98 -15.12
N VAL A 65 -5.65 -3.05 -13.78
CA VAL A 65 -6.64 -3.64 -12.87
C VAL A 65 -7.88 -2.74 -12.73
N ASP A 66 -7.72 -1.43 -12.99
CA ASP A 66 -8.78 -0.41 -12.83
C ASP A 66 -9.38 -0.44 -11.42
N LEU A 67 -10.69 -0.53 -11.25
CA LEU A 67 -11.40 -0.66 -9.97
C LEU A 67 -11.55 -2.12 -9.51
N GLY A 68 -10.90 -3.07 -10.20
CA GLY A 68 -11.12 -4.49 -9.98
C GLY A 68 -10.42 -5.05 -8.74
N GLU A 69 -10.84 -6.24 -8.36
CA GLU A 69 -10.35 -6.96 -7.19
C GLU A 69 -9.07 -7.74 -7.47
N ILE A 70 -8.16 -7.73 -6.52
CA ILE A 70 -6.96 -8.58 -6.49
C ILE A 70 -6.84 -9.22 -5.11
N THR A 71 -6.55 -10.50 -5.06
CA THR A 71 -6.20 -11.21 -3.82
C THR A 71 -4.77 -11.74 -3.91
N LEU A 72 -3.95 -11.39 -2.94
CA LEU A 72 -2.67 -12.04 -2.68
C LEU A 72 -2.85 -12.95 -1.45
N GLU A 73 -2.54 -14.25 -1.58
CA GLU A 73 -2.72 -15.23 -0.49
C GLU A 73 -1.45 -16.07 -0.32
N ASN A 74 -0.86 -16.06 0.88
CA ASN A 74 0.41 -16.75 1.18
C ASN A 74 1.51 -16.30 0.20
N VAL A 75 1.69 -14.99 0.02
CA VAL A 75 2.68 -14.43 -0.90
C VAL A 75 3.81 -13.78 -0.11
N THR A 76 5.05 -14.11 -0.48
CA THR A 76 6.24 -13.43 0.04
C THR A 76 6.91 -12.68 -1.10
N VAL A 77 7.11 -11.38 -0.93
CA VAL A 77 7.80 -10.50 -1.88
C VAL A 77 9.13 -10.08 -1.27
N LEU A 78 10.25 -10.39 -1.92
CA LEU A 78 11.57 -10.02 -1.41
C LEU A 78 11.96 -8.58 -1.75
N GLY A 79 11.34 -8.01 -2.79
CA GLY A 79 11.41 -6.60 -3.13
C GLY A 79 10.21 -5.81 -2.62
N GLU A 80 9.70 -4.89 -3.41
CA GLU A 80 8.57 -4.04 -3.07
C GLU A 80 7.27 -4.54 -3.71
N ILE A 81 6.13 -4.31 -3.05
CA ILE A 81 4.81 -4.38 -3.66
C ILE A 81 4.44 -2.97 -4.10
N VAL A 82 4.09 -2.80 -5.37
CA VAL A 82 3.66 -1.50 -5.92
C VAL A 82 2.23 -1.66 -6.44
N ILE A 83 1.30 -0.90 -5.87
CA ILE A 83 -0.11 -0.90 -6.24
C ILE A 83 -0.44 0.42 -6.93
N SER A 84 -0.76 0.33 -8.23
CA SER A 84 -1.14 1.48 -9.07
C SER A 84 -2.52 1.27 -9.73
N GLY A 85 -3.31 0.37 -9.19
CA GLY A 85 -4.67 0.06 -9.64
C GLY A 85 -5.43 -0.68 -8.55
N GLY A 86 -6.73 -0.82 -8.74
CA GLY A 86 -7.66 -1.27 -7.70
C GLY A 86 -8.26 -0.05 -7.00
N GLY A 87 -9.58 0.08 -6.98
CA GLY A 87 -10.28 1.21 -6.40
C GLY A 87 -11.21 0.79 -5.27
N VAL A 88 -12.04 1.70 -4.79
CA VAL A 88 -13.16 1.36 -3.93
C VAL A 88 -14.30 0.87 -4.82
N SER A 89 -14.78 -0.36 -4.61
CA SER A 89 -16.00 -0.81 -5.27
C SER A 89 -17.22 -0.04 -4.73
N GLU A 90 -18.22 0.19 -5.59
CA GLU A 90 -19.51 0.79 -5.19
C GLU A 90 -20.30 -0.08 -4.20
N GLY A 91 -19.79 -0.51 -3.14
CA GLY A 91 -20.41 -1.39 -2.15
C GLY A 91 -19.59 -1.46 -0.89
N GLY A 92 -18.41 -0.82 -0.90
CA GLY A 92 -17.51 -0.80 0.23
C GLY A 92 -16.69 -2.06 0.43
N ASP A 93 -16.67 -2.95 -0.57
CA ASP A 93 -15.77 -4.09 -0.56
C ASP A 93 -14.34 -3.64 -0.93
N ASP A 94 -13.35 -4.16 -0.21
CA ASP A 94 -11.96 -3.86 -0.45
C ASP A 94 -11.52 -4.43 -1.79
N SER A 95 -10.87 -3.61 -2.62
CA SER A 95 -10.43 -4.04 -3.94
C SER A 95 -9.15 -4.85 -3.93
N ILE A 96 -8.29 -4.65 -2.93
CA ILE A 96 -7.04 -5.39 -2.78
C ILE A 96 -7.05 -6.12 -1.43
N VAL A 97 -6.93 -7.43 -1.46
CA VAL A 97 -6.86 -8.26 -0.24
C VAL A 97 -5.47 -8.88 -0.13
N LEU A 98 -4.79 -8.61 0.98
CA LEU A 98 -3.47 -9.14 1.31
C LEU A 98 -3.60 -10.11 2.48
N ARG A 99 -3.66 -11.43 2.19
CA ARG A 99 -3.81 -12.48 3.20
C ARG A 99 -2.51 -13.24 3.37
N ASN A 100 -1.93 -13.22 4.56
CA ASN A 100 -0.62 -13.82 4.85
C ASN A 100 0.46 -13.33 3.88
N VAL A 101 0.54 -12.02 3.65
CA VAL A 101 1.50 -11.41 2.74
C VAL A 101 2.66 -10.82 3.53
N ASN A 102 3.88 -11.17 3.12
CA ASN A 102 5.09 -10.62 3.71
C ASN A 102 5.87 -9.81 2.67
N ALA A 103 6.21 -8.58 3.01
CA ALA A 103 7.04 -7.72 2.17
C ALA A 103 7.79 -6.68 3.01
N PRO A 104 9.00 -6.25 2.62
CA PRO A 104 9.69 -5.16 3.28
C PRO A 104 9.01 -3.80 3.01
N LYS A 105 8.34 -3.66 1.85
CA LYS A 105 7.70 -2.39 1.49
C LYS A 105 6.49 -2.58 0.58
N LEU A 106 5.46 -1.77 0.86
CA LEU A 106 4.28 -1.53 0.04
C LEU A 106 4.28 -0.07 -0.41
N ILE A 107 4.08 0.18 -1.70
CA ILE A 107 3.87 1.51 -2.26
C ILE A 107 2.46 1.54 -2.85
N VAL A 108 1.65 2.50 -2.40
CA VAL A 108 0.29 2.75 -2.89
C VAL A 108 0.33 4.06 -3.67
N ASP A 109 0.31 3.97 -5.00
CA ASP A 109 0.54 5.11 -5.89
C ASP A 109 -0.31 4.94 -7.16
N ASN A 110 -1.45 5.61 -7.19
CA ASN A 110 -2.41 5.52 -8.31
C ASN A 110 -2.53 6.86 -9.05
N ILE A 111 -2.46 6.81 -10.36
CA ILE A 111 -2.67 7.96 -11.26
C ILE A 111 -3.73 7.57 -12.29
N PRO A 112 -4.87 8.27 -12.37
CA PRO A 112 -5.31 9.45 -11.63
C PRO A 112 -5.91 9.11 -10.26
N ASN A 113 -5.75 9.99 -9.33
CA ASN A 113 -6.12 10.01 -7.92
C ASN A 113 -7.48 9.35 -7.58
N GLN A 114 -7.56 8.04 -7.67
CA GLN A 114 -8.67 7.25 -7.16
C GLN A 114 -8.24 6.63 -5.84
N GLN A 115 -9.12 6.65 -4.87
CA GLN A 115 -8.87 5.99 -3.60
C GLN A 115 -8.64 4.49 -3.82
N ILE A 116 -7.54 3.99 -3.26
CA ILE A 116 -7.22 2.56 -3.23
C ILE A 116 -7.64 2.00 -1.86
N SER A 117 -8.44 0.93 -1.88
CA SER A 117 -8.84 0.21 -0.68
C SER A 117 -8.04 -1.09 -0.55
N ILE A 118 -7.36 -1.24 0.59
CA ILE A 118 -6.53 -2.41 0.88
C ILE A 118 -6.95 -3.00 2.23
N ARG A 119 -7.23 -4.31 2.23
CA ARG A 119 -7.45 -5.07 3.45
C ARG A 119 -6.30 -6.04 3.69
N VAL A 120 -5.77 -6.05 4.89
CA VAL A 120 -4.71 -6.97 5.32
C VAL A 120 -5.28 -7.97 6.32
N GLU A 121 -5.02 -9.26 6.10
CA GLU A 121 -5.56 -10.35 6.89
C GLU A 121 -4.48 -11.41 7.18
N GLY A 122 -4.71 -12.20 8.24
CA GLY A 122 -3.84 -13.33 8.61
C GLY A 122 -2.57 -12.87 9.33
N ASP A 123 -1.47 -13.62 9.19
CA ASP A 123 -0.26 -13.42 9.98
C ASP A 123 0.88 -12.74 9.20
N GLY A 124 0.59 -12.22 7.99
CA GLY A 124 1.57 -11.52 7.17
C GLY A 124 1.95 -10.15 7.74
N VAL A 125 3.18 -9.70 7.44
CA VAL A 125 3.69 -8.39 7.87
C VAL A 125 4.27 -7.62 6.68
N ILE A 126 3.87 -6.36 6.56
CA ILE A 126 4.46 -5.37 5.67
C ILE A 126 5.14 -4.32 6.55
N GLU A 127 6.49 -4.23 6.45
CA GLU A 127 7.27 -3.42 7.39
C GLU A 127 7.07 -1.92 7.18
N HIS A 128 6.98 -1.48 5.92
CA HIS A 128 6.82 -0.08 5.54
C HIS A 128 5.76 0.07 4.46
N THR A 129 4.82 0.99 4.65
CA THR A 129 3.82 1.36 3.64
C THR A 129 3.95 2.84 3.29
N SER A 130 4.20 3.12 2.02
CA SER A 130 4.27 4.48 1.45
C SER A 130 2.96 4.75 0.71
N VAL A 131 2.19 5.73 1.19
CA VAL A 131 0.90 6.11 0.61
C VAL A 131 1.06 7.44 -0.13
N ARG A 132 0.84 7.42 -1.45
CA ARG A 132 1.03 8.56 -2.36
C ARG A 132 -0.22 8.97 -3.11
N THR A 133 -1.33 8.33 -2.80
CA THR A 133 -2.67 8.60 -3.32
C THR A 133 -3.68 8.46 -2.20
N ASP A 134 -4.91 8.88 -2.41
CA ASP A 134 -5.98 8.62 -1.45
C ASP A 134 -6.11 7.13 -1.18
N ALA A 135 -6.18 6.75 0.11
CA ALA A 135 -6.22 5.34 0.49
C ALA A 135 -7.15 5.07 1.68
N TYR A 136 -7.72 3.87 1.66
CA TYR A 136 -8.35 3.25 2.82
C TYR A 136 -7.59 1.96 3.13
N LEU A 137 -7.01 1.88 4.32
CA LEU A 137 -6.22 0.73 4.78
C LEU A 137 -6.91 0.09 5.98
N ASP A 138 -7.29 -1.18 5.85
CA ASP A 138 -7.99 -1.95 6.88
C ASP A 138 -7.11 -3.13 7.33
N ASP A 139 -6.50 -3.01 8.50
CA ASP A 139 -5.63 -4.05 9.07
C ASP A 139 -6.42 -4.95 10.03
N ARG A 140 -6.81 -6.12 9.55
CA ARG A 140 -7.54 -7.16 10.30
C ARG A 140 -6.65 -8.29 10.79
N THR A 141 -5.35 -8.06 10.92
CA THR A 141 -4.44 -9.09 11.40
C THR A 141 -4.70 -9.42 12.87
N PRO A 142 -4.85 -10.69 13.25
CA PRO A 142 -5.23 -11.07 14.61
C PRO A 142 -4.13 -10.84 15.65
N ALA A 143 -2.86 -10.85 15.23
CA ALA A 143 -1.69 -10.61 16.09
C ALA A 143 -1.29 -9.14 16.16
N GLY A 144 -2.00 -8.23 15.47
CA GLY A 144 -1.71 -6.82 15.35
C GLY A 144 -0.64 -6.48 14.29
N TYR A 145 -0.71 -5.28 13.73
CA TYR A 145 0.31 -4.64 12.90
C TYR A 145 0.75 -5.39 11.63
N GLY A 146 -0.19 -5.88 10.84
CA GLY A 146 0.08 -6.35 9.48
C GLY A 146 0.65 -5.24 8.59
N LEU A 147 0.25 -3.98 8.85
CA LEU A 147 0.87 -2.76 8.35
C LEU A 147 1.66 -2.09 9.48
N SER A 148 2.96 -2.34 9.57
CA SER A 148 3.73 -1.91 10.74
C SER A 148 3.95 -0.40 10.79
N ARG A 149 4.43 0.20 9.69
CA ARG A 149 4.67 1.65 9.59
C ARG A 149 4.09 2.19 8.30
N ILE A 150 3.31 3.26 8.41
CA ILE A 150 2.66 3.92 7.28
C ILE A 150 3.18 5.35 7.17
N ALA A 151 3.65 5.74 5.98
CA ALA A 151 4.00 7.12 5.66
C ALA A 151 3.03 7.66 4.60
N LEU A 152 2.36 8.77 4.88
CA LEU A 152 1.62 9.55 3.90
C LEU A 152 2.58 10.57 3.28
N GLU A 153 3.00 10.30 2.04
CA GLU A 153 4.09 11.03 1.36
C GLU A 153 3.76 11.25 -0.12
N GLY A 154 2.93 12.18 -0.44
CA GLY A 154 2.52 12.42 -1.83
C GLY A 154 2.29 13.90 -2.13
N GLU A 155 1.40 14.16 -3.06
CA GLU A 155 0.97 15.52 -3.39
C GLU A 155 0.08 16.09 -2.28
N ASP A 156 -0.06 17.43 -2.24
CA ASP A 156 -0.92 18.12 -1.29
C ASP A 156 -2.37 17.60 -1.32
N GLY A 157 -3.01 17.53 -0.17
CA GLY A 157 -4.45 17.28 -0.05
C GLY A 157 -4.86 15.81 -0.05
N LEU A 158 -3.93 14.88 0.19
CA LEU A 158 -4.23 13.46 0.26
C LEU A 158 -5.07 13.09 1.48
N SER A 159 -5.90 12.06 1.31
CA SER A 159 -6.72 11.47 2.35
C SER A 159 -6.30 10.03 2.64
N LEU A 160 -5.96 9.75 3.90
CA LEU A 160 -5.68 8.41 4.40
C LEU A 160 -6.70 8.04 5.46
N ASN A 161 -7.48 7.00 5.22
CA ASN A 161 -8.38 6.44 6.22
C ASN A 161 -7.86 5.08 6.69
N LEU A 162 -7.88 4.88 8.00
CA LEU A 162 -7.35 3.70 8.66
C LEU A 162 -8.43 2.97 9.44
N ALA A 163 -8.42 1.65 9.39
CA ALA A 163 -9.16 0.77 10.28
C ALA A 163 -8.26 -0.37 10.75
N GLY A 164 -8.53 -0.90 11.93
CA GLY A 164 -7.73 -1.96 12.54
C GLY A 164 -6.52 -1.45 13.31
N ASN A 165 -5.47 -2.26 13.43
CA ASN A 165 -4.34 -1.95 14.29
C ASN A 165 -3.11 -1.54 13.50
N VAL A 166 -2.55 -0.37 13.78
CA VAL A 166 -1.37 0.18 13.11
C VAL A 166 -0.36 0.64 14.17
N LYS A 167 0.90 0.29 14.00
CA LYS A 167 1.94 0.66 14.94
C LYS A 167 2.34 2.13 14.84
N GLU A 168 2.58 2.61 13.62
CA GLU A 168 3.07 3.97 13.42
C GLU A 168 2.54 4.56 12.12
N VAL A 169 2.05 5.80 12.20
CA VAL A 169 1.66 6.60 11.03
C VAL A 169 2.46 7.89 11.05
N THR A 170 3.11 8.22 9.94
CA THR A 170 3.81 9.50 9.75
C THR A 170 3.18 10.28 8.62
N ASN A 171 2.71 11.48 8.91
CA ASN A 171 2.20 12.41 7.91
C ASN A 171 3.30 13.37 7.45
N LEU A 172 3.64 13.32 6.17
CA LEU A 172 4.64 14.19 5.54
C LEU A 172 4.02 15.12 4.49
N THR A 173 2.70 15.10 4.33
CA THR A 173 1.98 15.72 3.21
C THR A 173 1.15 16.91 3.69
N PRO A 174 1.34 18.11 3.09
CA PRO A 174 0.54 19.29 3.41
C PRO A 174 -0.94 19.12 3.05
N LYS A 175 -1.82 19.83 3.77
CA LYS A 175 -3.29 19.87 3.54
C LYS A 175 -3.95 18.50 3.52
N SER A 176 -3.30 17.51 4.10
CA SER A 176 -3.77 16.14 4.13
C SER A 176 -4.79 15.89 5.23
N SER A 177 -5.51 14.79 5.09
CA SER A 177 -6.45 14.32 6.10
C SER A 177 -6.11 12.88 6.51
N ILE A 178 -5.94 12.63 7.79
CA ILE A 178 -5.83 11.28 8.34
C ILE A 178 -7.08 11.01 9.18
N GLY A 179 -7.81 9.95 8.83
CA GLY A 179 -8.94 9.44 9.58
C GLY A 179 -8.60 8.09 10.22
N VAL A 180 -8.83 7.93 11.52
CA VAL A 180 -8.83 6.63 12.20
C VAL A 180 -10.27 6.26 12.45
N ALA A 181 -10.80 5.36 11.60
CA ALA A 181 -12.21 4.99 11.61
C ALA A 181 -12.54 3.97 12.71
N SER A 182 -11.60 3.08 13.04
CA SER A 182 -11.74 2.08 14.10
C SER A 182 -10.39 1.45 14.42
N GLY A 183 -10.29 0.76 15.56
CA GLY A 183 -9.09 0.02 15.97
C GLY A 183 -8.11 0.88 16.75
N HIS A 184 -6.84 0.52 16.71
CA HIS A 184 -5.82 1.08 17.58
C HIS A 184 -4.59 1.51 16.79
N VAL A 185 -4.08 2.73 17.04
CA VAL A 185 -2.83 3.24 16.49
C VAL A 185 -1.88 3.60 17.63
N ASP A 186 -0.71 2.98 17.71
CA ASP A 186 0.23 3.28 18.79
C ASP A 186 0.77 4.72 18.71
N THR A 187 1.11 5.19 17.50
CA THR A 187 1.69 6.53 17.33
C THR A 187 1.32 7.15 15.99
N ILE A 188 0.88 8.41 16.04
CA ILE A 188 0.72 9.28 14.86
C ILE A 188 1.73 10.44 14.99
N ASN A 189 2.59 10.58 13.98
CA ASN A 189 3.53 11.69 13.86
C ASN A 189 3.06 12.62 12.73
N VAL A 190 2.92 13.92 13.01
CA VAL A 190 2.66 14.95 12.00
C VAL A 190 3.90 15.81 11.87
N ASP A 191 4.64 15.62 10.78
CA ASP A 191 5.90 16.30 10.49
C ASP A 191 5.69 17.81 10.21
N GLU A 192 6.72 18.61 10.40
CA GLU A 192 6.70 20.05 10.14
C GLU A 192 6.25 20.45 8.71
N LYS A 193 6.40 19.54 7.75
CA LYS A 193 5.97 19.73 6.35
C LYS A 193 4.47 19.58 6.16
N ALA A 194 3.79 18.81 7.02
CA ALA A 194 2.38 18.51 6.91
C ALA A 194 1.47 19.65 7.38
N THR A 195 1.73 20.87 6.88
CA THR A 195 0.97 22.07 7.22
C THR A 195 -0.49 21.96 6.78
N ASP A 196 -1.40 22.63 7.53
CA ASP A 196 -2.84 22.67 7.24
C ASP A 196 -3.50 21.26 7.20
N SER A 197 -2.91 20.29 7.90
CA SER A 197 -3.43 18.93 7.97
C SER A 197 -4.52 18.78 9.02
N THR A 198 -5.33 17.75 8.85
CA THR A 198 -6.38 17.36 9.78
C THR A 198 -6.20 15.92 10.25
N LEU A 199 -6.51 15.66 11.53
CA LEU A 199 -6.56 14.33 12.13
C LEU A 199 -7.97 14.12 12.69
N ASN A 200 -8.65 13.10 12.23
CA ASN A 200 -9.97 12.74 12.73
C ASN A 200 -9.95 11.35 13.36
N ILE A 201 -10.31 11.24 14.63
CA ILE A 201 -10.34 9.96 15.36
C ILE A 201 -11.80 9.66 15.70
N ALA A 202 -12.36 8.65 15.02
CA ALA A 202 -13.77 8.31 15.18
C ALA A 202 -14.04 7.67 16.53
N SER A 203 -15.29 7.73 16.97
CA SER A 203 -15.75 7.09 18.21
C SER A 203 -15.42 5.58 18.18
N GLY A 204 -14.74 5.08 19.23
CA GLY A 204 -14.32 3.70 19.36
C GLY A 204 -12.97 3.38 18.67
N ALA A 205 -12.33 4.38 18.06
CA ALA A 205 -10.93 4.30 17.69
C ALA A 205 -10.04 4.83 18.83
N GLU A 206 -8.82 4.31 18.93
CA GLU A 206 -7.85 4.67 19.96
C GLU A 206 -6.50 5.03 19.34
N VAL A 207 -5.87 6.10 19.84
CA VAL A 207 -4.50 6.50 19.46
C VAL A 207 -3.70 6.75 20.73
N ASP A 208 -2.64 5.97 20.96
CA ASP A 208 -1.86 6.10 22.20
C ASP A 208 -1.06 7.40 22.28
N ASN A 209 -0.42 7.79 21.17
CA ASN A 209 0.44 8.96 21.13
C ASN A 209 0.23 9.75 19.85
N VAL A 210 0.10 11.06 19.98
CA VAL A 210 0.06 12.00 18.84
C VAL A 210 1.17 13.02 18.99
N ASN A 211 2.12 13.05 18.07
CA ASN A 211 3.22 14.00 18.03
C ASN A 211 2.98 15.00 16.91
N LEU A 212 2.87 16.28 17.24
CA LEU A 212 2.56 17.36 16.30
C LEU A 212 3.75 18.33 16.21
N ASP A 213 4.53 18.26 15.11
CA ASP A 213 5.60 19.23 14.83
C ASP A 213 5.06 20.49 14.15
N VAL A 214 3.80 20.49 13.76
CA VAL A 214 3.10 21.62 13.14
C VAL A 214 1.65 21.72 13.64
N ALA A 215 1.06 22.92 13.58
CA ALA A 215 -0.32 23.11 13.95
C ALA A 215 -1.26 22.24 13.10
N THR A 216 -2.00 21.35 13.77
CA THR A 216 -2.89 20.38 13.14
C THR A 216 -4.26 20.44 13.78
N SER A 217 -5.32 20.40 12.97
CA SER A 217 -6.69 20.31 13.50
C SER A 217 -6.99 18.87 13.90
N VAL A 218 -7.18 18.62 15.17
CA VAL A 218 -7.56 17.30 15.70
C VAL A 218 -9.03 17.32 16.07
N THR A 219 -9.81 16.36 15.55
CA THR A 219 -11.25 16.24 15.70
C THR A 219 -11.67 14.80 15.94
N GLY A 220 -12.93 14.60 16.33
CA GLY A 220 -13.55 13.28 16.56
C GLY A 220 -13.81 13.02 18.04
N ASP A 221 -14.46 11.88 18.30
CA ASP A 221 -14.90 11.44 19.63
C ASP A 221 -14.17 10.16 20.09
N GLY A 222 -13.05 9.81 19.43
CA GLY A 222 -12.21 8.68 19.79
C GLY A 222 -11.26 9.00 20.96
N ASP A 223 -10.63 7.98 21.49
CA ASP A 223 -9.70 8.10 22.60
C ASP A 223 -8.31 8.51 22.10
N ILE A 224 -7.74 9.55 22.68
CA ILE A 224 -6.41 10.05 22.36
C ILE A 224 -5.59 10.10 23.65
N GLY A 225 -4.43 9.46 23.61
CA GLY A 225 -3.41 9.56 24.66
C GLY A 225 -2.72 10.95 24.68
N PRO A 226 -1.53 11.05 25.27
CA PRO A 226 -0.80 12.31 25.31
C PRO A 226 -0.54 12.90 23.91
N VAL A 227 -0.70 14.23 23.80
CA VAL A 227 -0.44 15.04 22.60
C VAL A 227 0.78 15.92 22.85
#